data_3446fd128aebaba89ffeaea1ebd71235
#
_entry.id   3446fd128aebaba89ffeaea1ebd71235
#
_cell.length_a   1.000
_cell.length_b   1.000
_cell.length_c   1.000
_cell.angle_alpha   90.00
_cell.angle_beta   90.00
_cell.angle_gamma   90.00
#
_symmetry.space_group_name_H-M   'P 1'
#
loop_
_entity.id
_entity.type
_entity.pdbx_description
1 polymer ?
#
loop_
_entity_poly.entity_id
_entity_poly.type
_entity_poly.pdbx_seq_one_letter_code
_entity_poly.pdbx_strand_id
1 'polypeptide(L)'
;WAADVPGISASCPVVSGGKVFLTAPIESEEKLVGLCYDAASGKELWRKVIAEGVRWDDKSNMANPSPTCDGERVVFLFSNAKLAAFDYEGNELWKRDLVETHGAFGTQWTYGSSPLLDGGKLYIQVLQRNEAFEFQGFPKGTPGKDMASYILALDPATGQDIWKVIRPSEAVSESLEAFS
;
A
#
# COMPACT_ATOMS: atom_id res chain seq x y z
N TRP A 1 -6.17 25.26 -8.13
CA TRP A 1 -6.05 25.22 -6.66
C TRP A 1 -4.79 24.46 -6.23
N ALA A 2 -4.37 24.65 -5.01
CA ALA A 2 -3.35 23.85 -4.33
C ALA A 2 -3.89 23.50 -2.93
N ALA A 3 -3.54 22.31 -2.44
CA ALA A 3 -3.94 21.86 -1.10
C ALA A 3 -2.70 21.38 -0.34
N ASP A 4 -2.67 21.62 0.95
CA ASP A 4 -1.61 21.12 1.82
C ASP A 4 -1.81 19.64 2.11
N VAL A 5 -0.72 18.88 2.06
CA VAL A 5 -0.67 17.47 2.42
C VAL A 5 0.12 17.34 3.72
N PRO A 6 -0.33 16.52 4.69
CA PRO A 6 0.26 16.49 6.05
C PRO A 6 1.70 16.00 6.12
N GLY A 7 2.22 15.39 5.07
CA GLY A 7 3.60 14.93 4.96
C GLY A 7 3.99 14.62 3.53
N ILE A 8 5.27 14.36 3.31
CA ILE A 8 5.80 14.05 1.97
C ILE A 8 5.31 12.66 1.56
N SER A 9 4.54 12.59 0.49
CA SER A 9 4.09 11.33 -0.12
C SER A 9 4.88 11.04 -1.39
N ALA A 10 5.18 9.77 -1.63
CA ALA A 10 5.73 9.28 -2.89
C ALA A 10 4.65 8.68 -3.81
N SER A 11 3.39 8.62 -3.35
CA SER A 11 2.27 8.11 -4.14
C SER A 11 1.80 9.09 -5.20
N CYS A 12 1.28 8.56 -6.32
CA CYS A 12 0.55 9.35 -7.28
C CYS A 12 -0.90 9.56 -6.81
N PRO A 13 -1.46 10.77 -6.93
CA PRO A 13 -2.88 10.99 -6.69
C PRO A 13 -3.73 10.27 -7.73
N VAL A 14 -4.86 9.69 -7.30
CA VAL A 14 -5.84 9.04 -8.16
C VAL A 14 -7.13 9.82 -8.15
N VAL A 15 -7.69 10.09 -9.33
CA VAL A 15 -8.90 10.89 -9.49
C VAL A 15 -10.06 10.01 -9.95
N SER A 16 -11.16 10.02 -9.22
CA SER A 16 -12.39 9.31 -9.56
C SER A 16 -13.60 9.95 -8.89
N GLY A 17 -14.74 9.97 -9.58
CA GLY A 17 -16.01 10.47 -9.04
C GLY A 17 -15.96 11.92 -8.50
N GLY A 18 -15.14 12.79 -9.10
CA GLY A 18 -14.97 14.16 -8.64
C GLY A 18 -14.13 14.31 -7.37
N LYS A 19 -13.43 13.25 -6.96
CA LYS A 19 -12.56 13.21 -5.78
C LYS A 19 -11.12 12.89 -6.17
N VAL A 20 -10.17 13.35 -5.36
CA VAL A 20 -8.75 13.05 -5.48
C VAL A 20 -8.32 12.28 -4.23
N PHE A 21 -7.75 11.11 -4.43
CA PHE A 21 -7.26 10.23 -3.35
C PHE A 21 -5.75 10.14 -3.37
N LEU A 22 -5.12 10.17 -2.20
CA LEU A 22 -3.68 9.95 -2.04
C LEU A 22 -3.35 9.42 -0.65
N THR A 23 -2.15 8.88 -0.49
CA THR A 23 -1.59 8.47 0.80
C THR A 23 -0.63 9.52 1.31
N ALA A 24 -0.50 9.66 2.62
CA ALA A 24 0.53 10.48 3.24
C ALA A 24 0.94 9.94 4.61
N PRO A 25 2.17 10.18 5.07
CA PRO A 25 2.55 10.05 6.46
C PRO A 25 2.21 11.32 7.24
N ILE A 26 1.91 11.18 8.53
CA ILE A 26 1.94 12.27 9.52
C ILE A 26 3.09 11.94 10.48
N GLU A 27 4.26 12.47 10.19
CA GLU A 27 5.49 12.10 10.90
C GLU A 27 5.42 12.39 12.39
N SER A 28 4.90 13.56 12.78
CA SER A 28 4.80 13.98 14.18
C SER A 28 3.87 13.09 15.02
N GLU A 29 3.01 12.30 14.38
CA GLU A 29 2.06 11.40 15.02
C GLU A 29 2.37 9.93 14.74
N GLU A 30 3.40 9.64 13.94
CA GLU A 30 3.76 8.30 13.45
C GLU A 30 2.59 7.57 12.76
N LYS A 31 1.74 8.31 12.03
CA LYS A 31 0.55 7.78 11.37
C LYS A 31 0.67 7.75 9.86
N LEU A 32 0.00 6.78 9.24
CA LEU A 32 -0.16 6.64 7.80
C LEU A 32 -1.64 6.84 7.46
N VAL A 33 -1.92 7.79 6.58
CA VAL A 33 -3.28 8.24 6.30
C VAL A 33 -3.66 8.15 4.84
N GLY A 34 -4.90 7.74 4.58
CA GLY A 34 -5.59 7.96 3.31
C GLY A 34 -6.30 9.31 3.34
N LEU A 35 -6.18 10.06 2.26
CA LEU A 35 -6.72 11.41 2.09
C LEU A 35 -7.68 11.44 0.91
N CYS A 36 -8.72 12.26 1.04
CA CYS A 36 -9.66 12.57 -0.04
C CYS A 36 -9.89 14.07 -0.12
N TYR A 37 -9.76 14.61 -1.33
CA TYR A 37 -10.05 16.00 -1.64
C TYR A 37 -11.12 16.09 -2.71
N ASP A 38 -11.88 17.19 -2.70
CA ASP A 38 -12.78 17.57 -3.79
C ASP A 38 -11.94 18.01 -5.00
N ALA A 39 -12.16 17.38 -6.15
CA ALA A 39 -11.36 17.62 -7.35
C ALA A 39 -11.57 19.03 -7.94
N ALA A 40 -12.72 19.66 -7.70
CA ALA A 40 -13.02 20.99 -8.23
C ALA A 40 -12.42 22.11 -7.38
N SER A 41 -12.43 21.95 -6.06
CA SER A 41 -12.04 23.01 -5.11
C SER A 41 -10.71 22.79 -4.40
N GLY A 42 -10.21 21.55 -4.34
CA GLY A 42 -9.05 21.16 -3.54
C GLY A 42 -9.32 21.08 -2.03
N LYS A 43 -10.60 21.20 -1.62
CA LYS A 43 -10.96 21.08 -0.20
C LYS A 43 -10.80 19.66 0.29
N GLU A 44 -10.11 19.46 1.43
CA GLU A 44 -10.07 18.16 2.09
C GLU A 44 -11.48 17.76 2.53
N LEU A 45 -11.95 16.62 2.06
CA LEU A 45 -13.25 16.04 2.37
C LEU A 45 -13.16 15.14 3.61
N TRP A 46 -12.12 14.29 3.62
CA TRP A 46 -11.83 13.43 4.77
C TRP A 46 -10.38 12.96 4.79
N ARG A 47 -9.97 12.54 5.99
CA ARG A 47 -8.68 11.93 6.30
C ARG A 47 -8.91 10.73 7.21
N LYS A 48 -8.28 9.59 6.90
CA LYS A 48 -8.42 8.35 7.67
C LYS A 48 -7.08 7.79 8.06
N VAL A 49 -6.89 7.50 9.35
CA VAL A 49 -5.72 6.80 9.85
C VAL A 49 -5.87 5.32 9.52
N ILE A 50 -4.93 4.77 8.74
CA ILE A 50 -4.97 3.38 8.29
C ILE A 50 -3.93 2.55 9.03
N ALA A 51 -2.74 3.11 9.28
CA ALA A 51 -1.67 2.39 9.96
C ALA A 51 -0.88 3.34 10.87
N GLU A 52 -0.09 2.76 11.75
CA GLU A 52 0.88 3.43 12.59
C GLU A 52 2.30 2.99 12.21
N GLY A 53 3.28 3.78 12.62
CA GLY A 53 4.68 3.61 12.32
C GLY A 53 5.07 4.28 11.00
N VAL A 54 5.99 5.24 11.10
CA VAL A 54 6.56 5.94 9.96
C VAL A 54 8.04 5.61 9.88
N ARG A 55 8.46 5.18 8.70
CA ARG A 55 9.87 4.96 8.37
C ARG A 55 10.20 5.72 7.11
N TRP A 56 11.39 6.28 7.11
CA TRP A 56 12.03 6.89 5.96
C TRP A 56 13.27 6.11 5.57
N ASP A 57 13.53 6.04 4.29
CA ASP A 57 14.82 5.68 3.74
C ASP A 57 15.28 6.74 2.72
N ASP A 58 16.47 6.59 2.17
CA ASP A 58 17.05 7.57 1.24
C ASP A 58 16.30 7.68 -0.10
N LYS A 59 15.40 6.76 -0.39
CA LYS A 59 14.73 6.63 -1.68
C LYS A 59 13.22 6.84 -1.61
N SER A 60 12.60 6.48 -0.49
CA SER A 60 11.14 6.36 -0.38
C SER A 60 10.65 6.44 1.07
N ASN A 61 9.37 6.33 1.25
CA ASN A 61 8.72 6.30 2.56
C ASN A 61 7.57 5.30 2.60
N MET A 62 6.91 5.16 3.76
CA MET A 62 5.85 4.18 3.97
C MET A 62 4.56 4.46 3.17
N ALA A 63 4.34 5.69 2.69
CA ALA A 63 3.22 6.11 1.85
C ALA A 63 3.59 6.11 0.36
N ASN A 64 4.40 5.14 -0.08
CA ASN A 64 4.88 5.02 -1.45
C ASN A 64 3.83 4.43 -2.42
N PRO A 65 3.07 3.37 -2.07
CA PRO A 65 2.04 2.86 -2.96
C PRO A 65 0.93 3.88 -3.22
N SER A 66 0.54 4.02 -4.49
CA SER A 66 -0.60 4.85 -4.87
C SER A 66 -1.91 4.12 -4.55
N PRO A 67 -2.99 4.84 -4.19
CA PRO A 67 -4.29 4.21 -4.02
C PRO A 67 -4.85 3.71 -5.34
N THR A 68 -5.88 2.85 -5.27
CA THR A 68 -6.66 2.42 -6.43
C THR A 68 -8.15 2.55 -6.13
N CYS A 69 -8.98 2.78 -7.16
CA CYS A 69 -10.42 2.94 -7.00
C CYS A 69 -11.20 2.37 -8.19
N ASP A 70 -12.47 2.01 -7.97
CA ASP A 70 -13.37 1.40 -8.97
C ASP A 70 -14.67 2.20 -9.24
N GLY A 71 -14.77 3.39 -8.67
CA GLY A 71 -15.97 4.23 -8.78
C GLY A 71 -16.91 4.14 -7.57
N GLU A 72 -16.77 3.11 -6.73
CA GLU A 72 -17.56 2.89 -5.52
C GLU A 72 -16.67 2.94 -4.26
N ARG A 73 -15.46 2.40 -4.38
CA ARG A 73 -14.50 2.30 -3.27
C ARG A 73 -13.11 2.76 -3.66
N VAL A 74 -12.36 3.15 -2.66
CA VAL A 74 -10.92 3.43 -2.75
C VAL A 74 -10.17 2.49 -1.80
N VAL A 75 -9.07 1.91 -2.28
CA VAL A 75 -8.19 1.05 -1.49
C VAL A 75 -6.84 1.72 -1.34
N PHE A 76 -6.37 1.79 -0.12
CA PHE A 76 -5.04 2.28 0.26
C PHE A 76 -4.18 1.12 0.74
N LEU A 77 -2.95 1.07 0.27
CA LEU A 77 -1.92 0.13 0.73
C LEU A 77 -0.71 0.94 1.21
N PHE A 78 -0.10 0.50 2.30
CA PHE A 78 1.14 1.09 2.81
C PHE A 78 2.28 0.08 2.78
N SER A 79 3.52 0.60 2.78
CA SER A 79 4.72 -0.24 2.68
C SER A 79 4.89 -1.24 3.83
N ASN A 80 4.21 -1.04 4.95
CA ASN A 80 4.13 -1.99 6.07
C ASN A 80 3.06 -3.06 5.92
N ALA A 81 2.56 -3.26 4.70
CA ALA A 81 1.56 -4.27 4.35
C ALA A 81 0.17 -4.07 5.00
N LYS A 82 -0.10 -2.88 5.54
CA LYS A 82 -1.44 -2.50 6.01
C LYS A 82 -2.24 -1.97 4.85
N LEU A 83 -3.47 -2.46 4.70
CA LEU A 83 -4.38 -1.95 3.69
C LEU A 83 -5.79 -1.78 4.23
N ALA A 84 -6.53 -0.85 3.64
CA ALA A 84 -7.93 -0.60 3.98
C ALA A 84 -8.70 -0.10 2.76
N ALA A 85 -9.99 -0.45 2.71
CA ALA A 85 -10.93 0.08 1.74
C ALA A 85 -11.96 0.98 2.42
N PHE A 86 -12.29 2.06 1.74
CA PHE A 86 -13.34 3.00 2.13
C PHE A 86 -14.29 3.23 0.96
N ASP A 87 -15.54 3.56 1.26
CA ASP A 87 -16.39 4.19 0.26
C ASP A 87 -15.92 5.63 -0.04
N TYR A 88 -16.51 6.29 -1.02
CA TYR A 88 -16.10 7.65 -1.38
C TYR A 88 -16.50 8.71 -0.36
N GLU A 89 -17.38 8.40 0.58
CA GLU A 89 -17.77 9.22 1.72
C GLU A 89 -16.82 9.07 2.91
N GLY A 90 -15.89 8.09 2.84
CA GLY A 90 -14.89 7.80 3.88
C GLY A 90 -15.38 6.86 4.97
N ASN A 91 -16.45 6.08 4.73
CA ASN A 91 -16.81 5.00 5.62
C ASN A 91 -15.89 3.79 5.36
N GLU A 92 -15.31 3.24 6.42
CA GLU A 92 -14.46 2.05 6.32
C GLU A 92 -15.31 0.84 5.93
N LEU A 93 -14.94 0.17 4.84
CA LEU A 93 -15.56 -1.06 4.38
C LEU A 93 -14.87 -2.28 5.01
N TRP A 94 -13.55 -2.28 4.99
CA TRP A 94 -12.72 -3.29 5.62
C TRP A 94 -11.27 -2.80 5.78
N LYS A 95 -10.53 -3.49 6.66
CA LYS A 95 -9.11 -3.24 6.93
C LYS A 95 -8.38 -4.56 7.11
N ARG A 96 -7.13 -4.67 6.63
CA ARG A 96 -6.31 -5.88 6.76
C ARG A 96 -4.86 -5.56 7.07
N ASP A 97 -4.25 -6.49 7.77
CA ASP A 97 -2.82 -6.61 7.94
C ASP A 97 -2.34 -7.85 7.16
N LEU A 98 -1.66 -7.64 6.04
CA LEU A 98 -1.13 -8.75 5.25
C LEU A 98 0.07 -9.43 5.92
N VAL A 99 0.74 -8.78 6.87
CA VAL A 99 1.83 -9.42 7.64
C VAL A 99 1.29 -10.63 8.41
N GLU A 100 0.11 -10.51 9.01
CA GLU A 100 -0.50 -11.60 9.80
C GLU A 100 -0.83 -12.84 8.95
N THR A 101 -1.13 -12.65 7.67
CA THR A 101 -1.59 -13.73 6.79
C THR A 101 -0.55 -14.18 5.77
N HIS A 102 0.35 -13.30 5.35
CA HIS A 102 1.29 -13.53 4.25
C HIS A 102 2.75 -13.27 4.61
N GLY A 103 3.04 -12.81 5.83
CA GLY A 103 4.38 -12.43 6.26
C GLY A 103 4.77 -10.99 5.88
N ALA A 104 5.82 -10.50 6.50
CA ALA A 104 6.36 -9.17 6.23
C ALA A 104 6.94 -9.09 4.81
N PHE A 105 6.82 -7.93 4.18
CA PHE A 105 7.45 -7.69 2.86
C PHE A 105 8.97 -7.56 3.02
N GLY A 106 9.71 -8.48 2.39
CA GLY A 106 11.16 -8.54 2.42
C GLY A 106 11.79 -7.67 1.34
N THR A 107 11.69 -6.35 1.46
CA THR A 107 12.26 -5.39 0.53
C THR A 107 13.38 -4.58 1.18
N GLN A 108 14.43 -4.24 0.41
CA GLN A 108 15.54 -3.42 0.89
C GLN A 108 15.08 -1.98 1.18
N TRP A 109 14.38 -1.40 0.22
CA TRP A 109 13.73 -0.10 0.35
C TRP A 109 12.30 -0.28 0.82
N THR A 110 11.57 0.79 1.08
CA THR A 110 10.14 0.67 1.38
C THR A 110 9.41 0.08 0.19
N TYR A 111 8.47 -0.83 0.46
CA TYR A 111 7.63 -1.44 -0.58
C TYR A 111 6.86 -0.36 -1.35
N GLY A 112 6.90 -0.40 -2.68
CA GLY A 112 6.37 0.66 -3.54
C GLY A 112 5.33 0.23 -4.57
N SER A 113 5.06 -1.08 -4.73
CA SER A 113 4.08 -1.52 -5.73
C SER A 113 2.66 -1.10 -5.35
N SER A 114 1.97 -0.45 -6.28
CA SER A 114 0.59 0.00 -6.08
C SER A 114 -0.40 -1.14 -6.29
N PRO A 115 -1.50 -1.21 -5.53
CA PRO A 115 -2.57 -2.16 -5.78
C PRO A 115 -3.32 -1.82 -7.08
N LEU A 116 -3.92 -2.84 -7.71
CA LEU A 116 -4.72 -2.69 -8.93
C LEU A 116 -6.11 -3.26 -8.71
N LEU A 117 -7.14 -2.46 -8.98
CA LEU A 117 -8.54 -2.92 -9.09
C LEU A 117 -8.88 -3.15 -10.57
N ASP A 118 -9.18 -4.39 -10.93
CA ASP A 118 -9.61 -4.76 -12.28
C ASP A 118 -10.48 -6.02 -12.27
N GLY A 119 -11.46 -6.08 -13.17
CA GLY A 119 -12.32 -7.25 -13.34
C GLY A 119 -12.97 -7.75 -12.05
N GLY A 120 -13.34 -6.86 -11.13
CA GLY A 120 -13.96 -7.21 -9.84
C GLY A 120 -12.99 -7.86 -8.84
N LYS A 121 -11.69 -7.67 -8.99
CA LYS A 121 -10.66 -8.15 -8.08
C LYS A 121 -9.67 -7.05 -7.73
N LEU A 122 -9.12 -7.15 -6.53
CA LEU A 122 -7.99 -6.33 -6.08
C LEU A 122 -6.72 -7.16 -6.15
N TYR A 123 -5.74 -6.71 -6.92
CA TYR A 123 -4.46 -7.38 -7.08
C TYR A 123 -3.38 -6.66 -6.30
N ILE A 124 -2.60 -7.44 -5.53
CA ILE A 124 -1.41 -6.99 -4.81
C ILE A 124 -0.21 -7.78 -5.33
N GLN A 125 0.77 -7.10 -5.89
CA GLN A 125 2.02 -7.71 -6.34
C GLN A 125 3.07 -7.54 -5.25
N VAL A 126 3.60 -8.62 -4.73
CA VAL A 126 4.69 -8.59 -3.75
C VAL A 126 5.92 -9.22 -4.37
N LEU A 127 6.85 -8.37 -4.80
CA LEU A 127 8.17 -8.76 -5.29
C LEU A 127 9.18 -8.45 -4.21
N GLN A 128 9.80 -9.49 -3.68
CA GLN A 128 10.62 -9.41 -2.47
C GLN A 128 11.82 -10.34 -2.55
N ARG A 129 12.79 -10.12 -1.68
CA ARG A 129 13.98 -10.97 -1.59
C ARG A 129 13.61 -12.36 -1.10
N ASN A 130 14.33 -13.34 -1.60
CA ASN A 130 14.17 -14.76 -1.24
C ASN A 130 15.01 -15.17 -0.02
N GLU A 131 15.69 -14.23 0.60
CA GLU A 131 16.49 -14.41 1.81
C GLU A 131 16.17 -13.32 2.83
N ALA A 132 16.21 -13.68 4.12
CA ALA A 132 16.02 -12.71 5.16
C ALA A 132 17.20 -11.73 5.18
N PHE A 133 16.89 -10.45 5.18
CA PHE A 133 17.90 -9.42 5.37
C PHE A 133 17.33 -8.29 6.24
N GLU A 134 18.22 -7.52 6.84
CA GLU A 134 17.86 -6.37 7.64
C GLU A 134 18.47 -5.14 7.00
N PHE A 135 17.61 -4.18 6.71
CA PHE A 135 18.02 -2.89 6.20
C PHE A 135 17.29 -1.80 6.97
N GLN A 136 18.04 -0.88 7.55
CA GLN A 136 17.51 0.25 8.34
C GLN A 136 16.52 -0.15 9.45
N GLY A 137 16.73 -1.32 10.07
CA GLY A 137 15.87 -1.79 11.17
C GLY A 137 14.52 -2.37 10.75
N PHE A 138 14.33 -2.68 9.49
CA PHE A 138 13.10 -3.34 9.02
C PHE A 138 13.03 -4.77 9.55
N PRO A 139 11.84 -5.26 9.95
CA PRO A 139 11.68 -6.64 10.36
C PRO A 139 12.12 -7.57 9.23
N LYS A 140 12.88 -8.59 9.58
CA LYS A 140 13.23 -9.68 8.66
C LYS A 140 11.99 -10.51 8.40
N GLY A 141 11.75 -10.82 7.14
CA GLY A 141 10.86 -11.93 6.78
C GLY A 141 11.45 -13.25 7.29
N THR A 142 10.61 -14.25 7.48
CA THR A 142 11.06 -15.60 7.82
C THR A 142 11.71 -16.23 6.59
N PRO A 143 12.97 -16.71 6.66
CA PRO A 143 13.63 -17.35 5.53
C PRO A 143 12.81 -18.49 4.96
N GLY A 144 12.74 -18.58 3.63
CA GLY A 144 12.10 -19.64 2.89
C GLY A 144 10.62 -19.41 2.62
N LYS A 145 9.74 -19.79 3.52
CA LYS A 145 8.29 -19.82 3.26
C LYS A 145 7.68 -18.44 3.02
N ASP A 146 8.12 -17.43 3.76
CA ASP A 146 7.53 -16.09 3.75
C ASP A 146 8.25 -15.12 2.80
N MET A 147 9.34 -15.57 2.18
CA MET A 147 10.17 -14.74 1.28
C MET A 147 9.89 -14.98 -0.20
N ALA A 148 8.95 -15.84 -0.55
CA ALA A 148 8.57 -16.04 -1.94
C ALA A 148 7.83 -14.82 -2.49
N SER A 149 8.24 -14.32 -3.65
CA SER A 149 7.48 -13.32 -4.40
C SER A 149 6.15 -13.88 -4.87
N TYR A 150 5.09 -13.09 -4.88
CA TYR A 150 3.75 -13.56 -5.23
C TYR A 150 2.86 -12.45 -5.81
N ILE A 151 1.78 -12.88 -6.44
CA ILE A 151 0.61 -12.06 -6.71
C ILE A 151 -0.55 -12.59 -5.87
N LEU A 152 -1.23 -11.70 -5.18
CA LEU A 152 -2.41 -11.96 -4.37
C LEU A 152 -3.61 -11.29 -5.01
N ALA A 153 -4.71 -12.04 -5.19
CA ALA A 153 -6.00 -11.48 -5.56
C ALA A 153 -6.94 -11.53 -4.37
N LEU A 154 -7.56 -10.39 -4.10
CA LEU A 154 -8.52 -10.19 -3.03
C LEU A 154 -9.89 -9.85 -3.60
N ASP A 155 -10.94 -10.20 -2.88
CA ASP A 155 -12.28 -9.67 -3.08
C ASP A 155 -12.29 -8.19 -2.63
N PRO A 156 -12.55 -7.24 -3.53
CA PRO A 156 -12.52 -5.82 -3.18
C PRO A 156 -13.64 -5.39 -2.22
N ALA A 157 -14.72 -6.18 -2.11
CA ALA A 157 -15.83 -5.87 -1.20
C ALA A 157 -15.53 -6.28 0.25
N THR A 158 -14.73 -7.33 0.46
CA THR A 158 -14.48 -7.91 1.78
C THR A 158 -13.02 -7.89 2.20
N GLY A 159 -12.10 -7.68 1.26
CA GLY A 159 -10.66 -7.79 1.46
C GLY A 159 -10.17 -9.24 1.63
N GLN A 160 -11.02 -10.25 1.46
CA GLN A 160 -10.66 -11.66 1.62
C GLN A 160 -9.86 -12.19 0.44
N ASP A 161 -9.00 -13.16 0.70
CA ASP A 161 -8.19 -13.80 -0.33
C ASP A 161 -9.08 -14.61 -1.28
N ILE A 162 -8.92 -14.39 -2.59
CA ILE A 162 -9.49 -15.23 -3.63
C ILE A 162 -8.45 -16.29 -4.03
N TRP A 163 -7.23 -15.85 -4.32
CA TRP A 163 -6.10 -16.74 -4.61
C TRP A 163 -4.76 -16.02 -4.40
N LYS A 164 -3.72 -16.83 -4.21
CA LYS A 164 -2.32 -16.41 -4.17
C LYS A 164 -1.50 -17.29 -5.13
N VAL A 165 -0.71 -16.68 -5.98
CA VAL A 165 0.18 -17.37 -6.90
C VAL A 165 1.62 -16.96 -6.62
N ILE A 166 2.46 -17.96 -6.34
CA ILE A 166 3.89 -17.75 -6.14
C ILE A 166 4.54 -17.45 -7.49
N ARG A 167 5.39 -16.44 -7.53
CA ARG A 167 6.23 -16.12 -8.68
C ARG A 167 7.61 -16.73 -8.47
N PRO A 168 7.93 -17.88 -9.11
CA PRO A 168 9.27 -18.42 -9.07
C PRO A 168 10.23 -17.48 -9.83
N SER A 169 11.44 -17.33 -9.33
CA SER A 169 12.48 -16.55 -9.99
C SER A 169 13.85 -17.10 -9.63
N GLU A 170 14.76 -17.13 -10.61
CA GLU A 170 16.17 -17.43 -10.42
C GLU A 170 17.00 -16.16 -10.17
N ALA A 171 16.38 -14.98 -10.18
CA ALA A 171 17.02 -13.74 -9.81
C ALA A 171 17.44 -13.78 -8.33
N VAL A 172 18.44 -12.99 -7.98
CA VAL A 172 18.99 -12.95 -6.63
C VAL A 172 19.04 -11.50 -6.11
N SER A 173 19.00 -11.36 -4.80
CA SER A 173 19.16 -10.07 -4.11
C SER A 173 18.15 -9.02 -4.61
N GLU A 174 18.63 -7.82 -4.87
CA GLU A 174 17.81 -6.67 -5.29
C GLU A 174 17.08 -6.89 -6.63
N SER A 175 17.59 -7.77 -7.49
CA SER A 175 16.93 -8.12 -8.76
C SER A 175 15.58 -8.85 -8.59
N LEU A 176 15.24 -9.31 -7.40
CA LEU A 176 13.93 -9.87 -7.07
C LEU A 176 12.88 -8.81 -6.78
N GLU A 177 13.31 -7.61 -6.39
CA GLU A 177 12.43 -6.52 -6.02
C GLU A 177 12.01 -5.70 -7.26
N ALA A 178 10.84 -5.10 -7.20
CA ALA A 178 10.39 -4.15 -8.21
C ALA A 178 9.48 -3.10 -7.59
N PHE A 179 9.49 -1.92 -8.21
CA PHE A 179 8.59 -0.82 -7.93
C PHE A 179 7.66 -0.63 -9.13
N SER A 180 6.38 -0.57 -8.92
CA SER A 180 5.38 -0.40 -9.98
C SER A 180 4.26 0.55 -9.57
#